data_1a8fd4ab6f1cb093092939132fad6125
#
_entry.id   1a8fd4ab6f1cb093092939132fad6125
#
_cell.length_a   1.000
_cell.length_b   1.000
_cell.length_c   1.000
_cell.angle_alpha   90.00
_cell.angle_beta   90.00
_cell.angle_gamma   90.00
#
_symmetry.space_group_name_H-M   'P 1'
#
loop_
_entity.id
_entity.type
_entity.pdbx_description
1 polymer ?
#
loop_
_entity_poly.entity_id
_entity_poly.type
_entity_poly.pdbx_seq_one_letter_code
_entity_poly.pdbx_strand_id
1 'polypeptide(L)'
;MNKKNYAFDIEVFPNFFCATFMNVEDSAEYSSFIIAWKLGIDQSEEMKAFVDSNVSSMIGYNNLYYDYPILEFIYDYNGKDLNKDLFKLSKKIIDGDRGENFGHRKNYRWEQIDLMKMMAFDNLS
;
A
#
# COMPACT_ATOMS: atom_id res chain seq x y z
N MET A 1 -23.01 4.35 -0.34
CA MET A 1 -22.41 3.10 0.12
C MET A 1 -21.44 3.37 1.26
N ASN A 2 -21.51 2.56 2.28
CA ASN A 2 -20.65 2.75 3.43
C ASN A 2 -19.25 2.20 3.17
N LYS A 3 -18.27 3.09 3.24
CA LYS A 3 -16.88 2.66 3.21
C LYS A 3 -16.50 2.08 4.56
N LYS A 4 -15.54 1.17 4.56
CA LYS A 4 -15.12 0.43 5.74
C LYS A 4 -13.63 0.56 5.97
N ASN A 5 -13.20 0.07 7.12
CA ASN A 5 -11.78 0.06 7.49
C ASN A 5 -11.17 -1.27 7.10
N TYR A 6 -10.02 -1.22 6.43
CA TYR A 6 -9.35 -2.42 5.94
C TYR A 6 -7.93 -2.51 6.47
N ALA A 7 -7.57 -3.69 6.94
CA ALA A 7 -6.17 -4.02 7.12
C ALA A 7 -5.58 -4.29 5.75
N PHE A 8 -4.36 -3.81 5.49
CA PHE A 8 -3.76 -4.04 4.18
C PHE A 8 -2.29 -4.40 4.30
N ASP A 9 -1.81 -5.14 3.32
CA ASP A 9 -0.44 -5.56 3.23
C ASP A 9 -0.01 -5.59 1.77
N ILE A 10 1.21 -5.17 1.50
CA ILE A 10 1.76 -5.10 0.15
C ILE A 10 3.06 -5.89 0.08
N GLU A 11 3.18 -6.72 -0.96
CA GLU A 11 4.38 -7.48 -1.25
C GLU A 11 4.93 -7.06 -2.62
N VAL A 12 6.21 -6.70 -2.68
CA VAL A 12 6.85 -6.27 -3.92
C VAL A 12 8.08 -7.12 -4.21
N PHE A 13 8.06 -7.77 -5.36
CA PHE A 13 9.19 -8.54 -5.89
C PHE A 13 9.57 -7.99 -7.26
N PRO A 14 10.71 -8.40 -7.84
CA PRO A 14 11.16 -7.78 -9.11
C PRO A 14 10.15 -7.80 -10.25
N ASN A 15 9.35 -8.86 -10.35
CA ASN A 15 8.37 -9.01 -11.43
C ASN A 15 6.97 -9.29 -10.92
N PHE A 16 6.71 -8.99 -9.65
CA PHE A 16 5.45 -9.37 -9.02
C PHE A 16 5.09 -8.39 -7.92
N PHE A 17 3.84 -7.97 -7.91
CA PHE A 17 3.28 -7.14 -6.86
C PHE A 17 1.97 -7.76 -6.40
N CYS A 18 1.73 -7.73 -5.11
CA CYS A 18 0.46 -8.17 -4.55
C CYS A 18 0.04 -7.24 -3.43
N ALA A 19 -1.23 -6.84 -3.44
CA ALA A 19 -1.82 -6.09 -2.33
C ALA A 19 -3.05 -6.85 -1.85
N THR A 20 -3.19 -6.98 -0.54
CA THR A 20 -4.34 -7.63 0.08
C THR A 20 -5.01 -6.67 1.04
N PHE A 21 -6.33 -6.59 0.95
CA PHE A 21 -7.17 -5.76 1.81
C PHE A 21 -8.18 -6.65 2.51
N MET A 22 -8.22 -6.58 3.83
CA MET A 22 -9.13 -7.39 4.65
C MET A 22 -9.97 -6.48 5.53
N ASN A 23 -11.29 -6.67 5.49
CA ASN A 23 -12.19 -5.91 6.34
C ASN A 23 -11.89 -6.23 7.80
N VAL A 24 -11.63 -5.19 8.61
CA VAL A 24 -11.27 -5.40 10.01
C VAL A 24 -12.42 -5.95 10.86
N GLU A 25 -13.65 -5.80 10.39
CA GLU A 25 -14.83 -6.30 11.11
C GLU A 25 -15.27 -7.68 10.63
N ASP A 26 -14.76 -8.13 9.48
CA ASP A 26 -15.13 -9.43 8.90
C ASP A 26 -13.96 -9.96 8.10
N SER A 27 -13.14 -10.81 8.70
CA SER A 27 -11.94 -11.34 8.06
C SER A 27 -12.23 -12.26 6.88
N ALA A 28 -13.46 -12.72 6.72
CA ALA A 28 -13.85 -13.48 5.54
C ALA A 28 -14.02 -12.57 4.32
N GLU A 29 -14.16 -11.27 4.51
CA GLU A 29 -14.23 -10.31 3.43
C GLU A 29 -12.83 -9.75 3.15
N TYR A 30 -12.18 -10.29 2.13
CA TYR A 30 -10.88 -9.80 1.71
C TYR A 30 -10.75 -9.84 0.19
N SER A 31 -9.85 -9.03 -0.33
CA SER A 31 -9.56 -8.97 -1.76
C SER A 31 -8.07 -8.82 -1.97
N SER A 32 -7.54 -9.54 -2.95
CA SER A 32 -6.13 -9.45 -3.33
C SER A 32 -6.02 -9.05 -4.79
N PHE A 33 -5.00 -8.25 -5.09
CA PHE A 33 -4.77 -7.75 -6.44
C PHE A 33 -3.32 -7.98 -6.83
N ILE A 34 -3.12 -8.46 -8.05
CA ILE A 34 -1.80 -8.82 -8.56
C ILE A 34 -1.45 -7.96 -9.76
N ILE A 35 -0.20 -7.50 -9.79
CA ILE A 35 0.38 -6.86 -10.95
C ILE A 35 1.65 -7.63 -11.31
N ALA A 36 1.65 -8.28 -12.47
CA ALA A 36 2.78 -9.07 -12.95
C ALA A 36 2.80 -8.99 -14.47
N TRP A 37 3.36 -7.89 -15.00
CA TRP A 37 3.29 -7.58 -16.42
C TRP A 37 3.94 -8.66 -17.30
N LYS A 38 5.01 -9.30 -16.82
CA LYS A 38 5.65 -10.39 -17.57
C LYS A 38 4.75 -11.61 -17.73
N LEU A 39 3.78 -11.76 -16.87
CA LEU A 39 2.79 -12.84 -16.95
C LEU A 39 1.48 -12.39 -17.58
N GLY A 40 1.42 -11.15 -18.04
CA GLY A 40 0.21 -10.60 -18.63
C GLY A 40 -0.88 -10.29 -17.62
N ILE A 41 -0.54 -10.11 -16.35
CA ILE A 41 -1.50 -9.84 -15.29
C ILE A 41 -1.34 -8.40 -14.81
N ASP A 42 -2.43 -7.63 -14.83
CA ASP A 42 -2.44 -6.29 -14.27
C ASP A 42 -3.81 -6.00 -13.70
N GLN A 43 -3.93 -6.10 -12.39
CA GLN A 43 -5.17 -5.79 -11.68
C GLN A 43 -5.13 -4.42 -11.00
N SER A 44 -4.29 -3.52 -11.50
CA SER A 44 -4.17 -2.19 -10.90
C SER A 44 -5.48 -1.40 -10.98
N GLU A 45 -6.19 -1.49 -12.09
CA GLU A 45 -7.46 -0.76 -12.24
C GLU A 45 -8.54 -1.33 -11.33
N GLU A 46 -8.62 -2.66 -11.22
CA GLU A 46 -9.56 -3.31 -10.30
C GLU A 46 -9.24 -2.94 -8.85
N MET A 47 -7.95 -2.88 -8.50
CA MET A 47 -7.52 -2.47 -7.17
C MET A 47 -7.92 -1.03 -6.87
N LYS A 48 -7.67 -0.12 -7.80
CA LYS A 48 -8.05 1.28 -7.63
C LYS A 48 -9.56 1.42 -7.44
N ALA A 49 -10.34 0.71 -8.26
CA ALA A 49 -11.79 0.75 -8.15
C ALA A 49 -12.27 0.22 -6.80
N PHE A 50 -11.67 -0.87 -6.32
CA PHE A 50 -11.99 -1.43 -5.02
C PHE A 50 -11.69 -0.43 -3.90
N VAL A 51 -10.50 0.14 -3.91
CA VAL A 51 -10.08 1.09 -2.87
C VAL A 51 -10.97 2.32 -2.87
N ASP A 52 -11.22 2.89 -4.05
CA ASP A 52 -12.02 4.11 -4.16
C ASP A 52 -13.47 3.90 -3.72
N SER A 53 -14.00 2.69 -3.91
CA SER A 53 -15.39 2.39 -3.59
C SER A 53 -15.61 1.90 -2.16
N ASN A 54 -14.61 1.26 -1.55
CA ASN A 54 -14.84 0.52 -0.31
C ASN A 54 -14.01 0.99 0.88
N VAL A 55 -12.88 1.64 0.67
CA VAL A 55 -11.93 1.88 1.75
C VAL A 55 -12.09 3.26 2.35
N SER A 56 -12.37 3.31 3.66
CA SER A 56 -12.40 4.55 4.44
C SER A 56 -11.03 4.80 5.05
N SER A 57 -10.48 3.80 5.74
CA SER A 57 -9.13 3.90 6.32
C SER A 57 -8.36 2.62 6.08
N MET A 58 -7.04 2.75 6.08
CA MET A 58 -6.12 1.64 5.91
C MET A 58 -5.32 1.44 7.18
N ILE A 59 -5.30 0.20 7.66
CA ILE A 59 -4.60 -0.16 8.88
C ILE A 59 -3.49 -1.11 8.49
N GLY A 60 -2.27 -0.81 8.90
CA GLY A 60 -1.12 -1.63 8.56
C GLY A 60 -0.01 -1.50 9.58
N TYR A 61 1.12 -2.10 9.26
CA TYR A 61 2.33 -2.02 10.08
C TYR A 61 3.43 -1.40 9.23
N ASN A 62 3.90 -0.23 9.64
CA ASN A 62 4.88 0.57 8.88
C ASN A 62 4.34 1.05 7.54
N ASN A 63 3.02 1.18 7.42
CA ASN A 63 2.40 1.55 6.15
C ASN A 63 2.66 2.99 5.73
N LEU A 64 2.92 3.89 6.68
CA LEU A 64 3.23 5.28 6.32
C LEU A 64 4.53 5.40 5.55
N TYR A 65 5.53 4.54 5.86
CA TYR A 65 6.82 4.58 5.20
C TYR A 65 6.93 3.64 4.02
N TYR A 66 6.13 2.59 3.96
CA TYR A 66 6.29 1.56 2.93
C TYR A 66 5.03 1.38 2.09
N ASP A 67 3.97 0.81 2.66
CA ASP A 67 2.81 0.37 1.88
C ASP A 67 2.09 1.55 1.21
N TYR A 68 1.90 2.64 1.94
CA TYR A 68 1.20 3.78 1.38
C TYR A 68 1.95 4.45 0.23
N PRO A 69 3.26 4.76 0.35
CA PRO A 69 3.99 5.33 -0.77
C PRO A 69 3.98 4.46 -2.02
N ILE A 70 4.04 3.14 -1.85
CA ILE A 70 4.00 2.20 -2.96
C ILE A 70 2.63 2.21 -3.62
N LEU A 71 1.56 2.18 -2.82
CA LEU A 71 0.20 2.22 -3.36
C LEU A 71 -0.06 3.53 -4.11
N GLU A 72 0.36 4.64 -3.54
CA GLU A 72 0.18 5.94 -4.16
C GLU A 72 0.95 6.04 -5.48
N PHE A 73 2.13 5.45 -5.55
CA PHE A 73 2.93 5.41 -6.78
C PHE A 73 2.15 4.78 -7.92
N ILE A 74 1.39 3.73 -7.63
CA ILE A 74 0.58 3.04 -8.65
C ILE A 74 -0.52 3.96 -9.18
N TYR A 75 -1.12 4.76 -8.32
CA TYR A 75 -2.21 5.67 -8.72
C TYR A 75 -1.76 6.71 -9.74
N ASP A 76 -0.53 7.17 -9.62
CA ASP A 76 -0.01 8.24 -10.46
C ASP A 76 0.91 7.73 -11.57
N TYR A 77 1.00 6.41 -11.73
CA TYR A 77 1.96 5.82 -12.65
C TYR A 77 1.58 6.03 -14.11
N ASN A 78 2.57 6.43 -14.91
CA ASN A 78 2.42 6.55 -16.35
C ASN A 78 3.65 6.06 -17.11
N GLY A 79 4.47 5.22 -16.46
CA GLY A 79 5.69 4.69 -17.06
C GLY A 79 5.44 3.45 -17.90
N LYS A 80 6.53 2.79 -18.27
CA LYS A 80 6.50 1.67 -19.21
C LYS A 80 6.73 0.30 -18.59
N ASP A 81 7.12 0.24 -17.32
CA ASP A 81 7.40 -1.03 -16.64
C ASP A 81 7.09 -0.86 -15.15
N LEU A 82 5.83 -1.05 -14.83
CA LEU A 82 5.35 -0.79 -13.47
C LEU A 82 6.04 -1.69 -12.44
N ASN A 83 6.18 -2.98 -12.72
CA ASN A 83 6.81 -3.89 -11.76
C ASN A 83 8.26 -3.50 -11.47
N LYS A 84 9.02 -3.16 -12.51
CA LYS A 84 10.41 -2.73 -12.35
C LYS A 84 10.50 -1.47 -11.50
N ASP A 85 9.64 -0.50 -11.78
CA ASP A 85 9.67 0.77 -11.09
C ASP A 85 9.18 0.64 -9.64
N LEU A 86 8.20 -0.22 -9.39
CA LEU A 86 7.76 -0.53 -8.03
C LEU A 86 8.89 -1.19 -7.22
N PHE A 87 9.62 -2.12 -7.84
CA PHE A 87 10.72 -2.77 -7.15
C PHE A 87 11.84 -1.79 -6.82
N LYS A 88 12.15 -0.87 -7.73
CA LYS A 88 13.13 0.17 -7.46
C LYS A 88 12.70 1.06 -6.29
N LEU A 89 11.43 1.46 -6.27
CA LEU A 89 10.91 2.27 -5.18
C LEU A 89 10.97 1.52 -3.86
N SER A 90 10.56 0.25 -3.87
CA SER A 90 10.60 -0.60 -2.68
C SER A 90 12.01 -0.71 -2.11
N LYS A 91 13.00 -0.96 -2.97
CA LYS A 91 14.40 -1.03 -2.53
C LYS A 91 14.88 0.29 -1.95
N LYS A 92 14.51 1.38 -2.58
CA LYS A 92 14.89 2.71 -2.12
C LYS A 92 14.35 2.98 -0.72
N ILE A 93 13.11 2.61 -0.47
CA ILE A 93 12.50 2.76 0.86
C ILE A 93 13.20 1.86 1.88
N ILE A 94 13.39 0.58 1.54
CA ILE A 94 13.98 -0.41 2.44
C ILE A 94 15.43 -0.06 2.77
N ASP A 95 16.20 0.40 1.78
CA ASP A 95 17.60 0.75 1.98
C ASP A 95 17.77 2.02 2.83
N GLY A 96 16.65 2.65 3.20
CA GLY A 96 16.68 3.80 4.09
C GLY A 96 17.25 5.03 3.47
N ASP A 97 16.82 5.36 2.24
CA ASP A 97 17.21 6.60 1.59
C ASP A 97 16.69 7.78 2.39
N ARG A 98 17.54 8.31 3.24
CA ARG A 98 17.15 9.34 4.20
C ARG A 98 16.96 10.71 3.59
N GLY A 99 17.40 10.90 2.35
CA GLY A 99 17.16 12.13 1.62
C GLY A 99 15.71 12.27 1.19
N GLU A 100 14.95 11.18 1.21
CA GLU A 100 13.56 11.17 0.83
C GLU A 100 12.70 10.71 2.01
N ASN A 101 11.81 11.57 2.44
CA ASN A 101 11.03 11.34 3.62
C ASN A 101 9.67 10.75 3.27
N PHE A 102 9.65 9.46 3.00
CA PHE A 102 8.43 8.78 2.54
C PHE A 102 7.32 8.78 3.59
N GLY A 103 7.66 8.86 4.86
CA GLY A 103 6.68 8.78 5.93
C GLY A 103 6.12 10.13 6.39
N HIS A 104 6.58 11.24 5.80
CA HIS A 104 6.13 12.57 6.21
C HIS A 104 5.34 13.24 5.11
N ARG A 105 4.03 13.15 5.21
CA ARG A 105 3.11 13.80 4.30
C ARG A 105 2.08 14.58 5.09
N LYS A 106 1.61 15.68 4.51
CA LYS A 106 0.54 16.47 5.12
C LYS A 106 -0.83 15.89 4.80
N ASN A 107 -0.98 15.31 3.61
CA ASN A 107 -2.26 14.79 3.15
C ASN A 107 -2.10 13.38 2.62
N TYR A 108 -3.00 12.51 3.03
CA TYR A 108 -3.10 11.14 2.51
C TYR A 108 -4.41 11.01 1.75
N ARG A 109 -4.41 10.21 0.69
CA ARG A 109 -5.63 9.93 -0.07
C ARG A 109 -6.66 9.19 0.76
N TRP A 110 -6.19 8.32 1.65
CA TRP A 110 -7.01 7.57 2.59
C TRP A 110 -6.41 7.69 3.97
N GLU A 111 -7.27 7.69 4.97
CA GLU A 111 -6.78 7.73 6.35
C GLU A 111 -5.88 6.51 6.61
N GLN A 112 -4.74 6.76 7.22
CA GLN A 112 -3.74 5.75 7.52
C GLN A 112 -3.61 5.55 9.02
N ILE A 113 -3.66 4.29 9.45
CA ILE A 113 -3.38 3.92 10.83
C ILE A 113 -2.18 2.99 10.81
N ASP A 114 -1.08 3.43 11.40
CA ASP A 114 0.18 2.69 11.39
C ASP A 114 0.43 2.12 12.78
N LEU A 115 0.25 0.80 12.90
CA LEU A 115 0.39 0.12 14.18
C LEU A 115 1.82 0.18 14.72
N MET A 116 2.81 0.22 13.84
CA MET A 116 4.19 0.35 14.27
C MET A 116 4.42 1.65 15.03
N LYS A 117 3.85 2.76 14.55
CA LYS A 117 3.98 4.04 15.23
C LYS A 117 3.23 4.08 16.54
N MET A 118 2.06 3.45 16.59
CA MET A 118 1.30 3.35 17.82
C MET A 118 2.05 2.54 18.87
N MET A 119 2.64 1.41 18.47
CA MET A 119 3.41 0.58 19.38
C MET A 119 4.69 1.27 19.85
N ALA A 120 5.38 1.99 18.96
CA ALA A 120 6.57 2.73 19.33
C ALA A 120 6.24 3.82 20.37
N PHE A 121 5.09 4.48 20.19
CA PHE A 121 4.64 5.50 21.13
C PHE A 121 4.35 4.89 22.50
N ASP A 122 3.69 3.76 22.53
CA ASP A 122 3.38 3.06 23.78
C ASP A 122 4.66 2.61 24.50
N ASN A 123 5.68 2.19 23.76
CA ASN A 123 6.93 1.76 24.33
C ASN A 123 7.74 2.91 24.93
N LEU A 124 7.45 4.13 24.58
CA LEU A 124 8.14 5.30 25.13
C LEU A 124 7.50 5.78 26.43
N SER A 125 6.35 5.32 26.74
CA SER A 125 5.69 5.64 27.98
C SER A 125 6.03 4.62 29.06
#